data_5ae9655b5f1d929a8b4f11261245b525
#
_entry.id   5ae9655b5f1d929a8b4f11261245b525
#
_cell.length_a   1.000
_cell.length_b   1.000
_cell.length_c   1.000
_cell.angle_alpha   90.00
_cell.angle_beta   90.00
_cell.angle_gamma   90.00
#
_symmetry.space_group_name_H-M   'P 1'
#
loop_
_entity.id
_entity.type
_entity.pdbx_description
1 polymer ?
#
loop_
_entity_poly.entity_id
_entity_poly.type
_entity_poly.pdbx_seq_one_letter_code
_entity_poly.pdbx_strand_id
1 'polypeptide(L)'
;MDRQGWIAVILCIAGLVLWQWFYVKEYSRPPEPAGATATATPGTEPTAVTPTPTPERTLESPTRAAAPSISARSQSVSSKNAEYVFSNDAGGIEKAILLLHLAEQKQAVVLNGSRSMPIGAIGFQAGEVSGGFEMDRIGRNKQVVFRKTEEDGLEIIKTFTPPEDDASNPYAVGLEVAFRNTSSSKLTRDGFYVSTGGAAPIHAKDLPMYTKFDWNHGGKTTGIDVNWFNPGGIPFLGMQWSGAKSLYNELKPDILWAGVTSQYFCTIVTTEKTKGSSVWATRFNAQKLNETNVLGMQGALGLPPFSLAPGEKISETFSIYAGPKDLMLLRGMGGGQDDAMNFGMFGFISEFLLWAMNTIHGYLGNYAGSIIVLTLLIKSALWPVQNKATNEMRKMAALSPKMTEMREKFKDEPQKLNAEMMKMYREYGVNPFSGCLPMLIQIPIFFGFYAMLGSAIELRNSSFLWVTDLSQPDTLFRIVGFPVNILPIVMAGSMIWQMIITPKSGDAMQQRIFYFMPVIFLVFCYNYASALALYWTTQNIFSIVQLYLTRNKPLPELEKKSVVAKREAAATVKKKKRPKT
;
A
#
# COMPACT_ATOMS: atom_id res chain seq x y z
N MET A 1 -17.97 -8.73 32.47
CA MET A 1 -17.65 -9.42 31.20
C MET A 1 -17.20 -10.80 31.54
N ASP A 2 -17.90 -11.79 31.01
CA ASP A 2 -17.55 -13.18 31.24
C ASP A 2 -16.20 -13.52 30.61
N ARG A 3 -15.44 -14.42 31.25
CA ARG A 3 -14.11 -14.85 30.83
C ARG A 3 -14.06 -15.27 29.34
N GLN A 4 -15.17 -15.82 28.82
CA GLN A 4 -15.34 -16.21 27.41
C GLN A 4 -15.46 -15.00 26.47
N GLY A 5 -15.96 -13.85 26.94
CA GLY A 5 -16.08 -12.63 26.17
C GLY A 5 -14.76 -11.94 25.90
N TRP A 6 -13.92 -11.91 26.91
CA TRP A 6 -12.55 -11.45 26.76
C TRP A 6 -11.74 -12.35 25.83
N ILE A 7 -11.96 -13.68 25.89
CA ILE A 7 -11.31 -14.65 24.99
C ILE A 7 -11.72 -14.40 23.54
N ALA A 8 -13.01 -14.14 23.25
CA ALA A 8 -13.46 -13.86 21.89
C ALA A 8 -12.90 -12.52 21.34
N VAL A 9 -12.85 -11.47 22.16
CA VAL A 9 -12.22 -10.17 21.77
C VAL A 9 -10.73 -10.35 21.57
N ILE A 10 -10.05 -11.07 22.45
CA ILE A 10 -8.62 -11.39 22.31
C ILE A 10 -8.37 -12.23 21.06
N LEU A 11 -9.23 -13.21 20.75
CA LEU A 11 -9.12 -14.03 19.54
C LEU A 11 -9.38 -13.22 18.26
N CYS A 12 -10.31 -12.26 18.28
CA CYS A 12 -10.53 -11.35 17.15
C CYS A 12 -9.35 -10.40 16.96
N ILE A 13 -8.81 -9.85 18.04
CA ILE A 13 -7.60 -9.01 18.01
C ILE A 13 -6.40 -9.86 17.60
N ALA A 14 -6.24 -11.06 18.15
CA ALA A 14 -5.20 -12.00 17.76
C ALA A 14 -5.35 -12.45 16.29
N GLY A 15 -6.57 -12.65 15.80
CA GLY A 15 -6.85 -12.94 14.39
C GLY A 15 -6.47 -11.79 13.48
N LEU A 16 -6.74 -10.54 13.86
CA LEU A 16 -6.31 -9.34 13.14
C LEU A 16 -4.78 -9.16 13.19
N VAL A 17 -4.17 -9.40 14.35
CA VAL A 17 -2.71 -9.34 14.53
C VAL A 17 -2.03 -10.48 13.78
N LEU A 18 -2.57 -11.71 13.81
CA LEU A 18 -2.08 -12.85 13.04
C LEU A 18 -2.25 -12.62 11.54
N TRP A 19 -3.37 -12.05 11.10
CA TRP A 19 -3.58 -11.67 9.71
C TRP A 19 -2.60 -10.58 9.27
N GLN A 20 -2.41 -9.54 10.08
CA GLN A 20 -1.43 -8.49 9.82
C GLN A 20 0.01 -9.04 9.86
N TRP A 21 0.30 -9.98 10.77
CA TRP A 21 1.60 -10.67 10.85
C TRP A 21 1.81 -11.62 9.66
N PHE A 22 0.78 -12.35 9.22
CA PHE A 22 0.83 -13.21 8.03
C PHE A 22 0.99 -12.36 6.76
N TYR A 23 0.26 -11.26 6.64
CA TYR A 23 0.38 -10.31 5.55
C TYR A 23 1.77 -9.69 5.49
N VAL A 24 2.30 -9.22 6.63
CA VAL A 24 3.66 -8.69 6.75
C VAL A 24 4.69 -9.78 6.45
N LYS A 25 4.47 -11.03 6.87
CA LYS A 25 5.39 -12.15 6.61
C LYS A 25 5.38 -12.60 5.15
N GLU A 26 4.22 -12.64 4.52
CA GLU A 26 4.07 -13.12 3.13
C GLU A 26 4.47 -12.05 2.10
N TYR A 27 4.19 -10.78 2.38
CA TYR A 27 4.39 -9.67 1.43
C TYR A 27 5.53 -8.71 1.80
N SER A 28 6.07 -8.75 3.03
CA SER A 28 7.14 -7.87 3.50
C SER A 28 8.44 -8.60 3.88
N ARG A 29 8.48 -9.94 3.78
CA ARG A 29 9.72 -10.70 3.97
C ARG A 29 10.24 -11.17 2.62
N PRO A 30 11.42 -10.69 2.22
CA PRO A 30 12.24 -11.45 1.29
C PRO A 30 12.60 -12.81 1.95
N PRO A 31 12.71 -13.91 1.19
CA PRO A 31 13.24 -15.16 1.74
C PRO A 31 14.61 -14.91 2.39
N GLU A 32 14.83 -15.50 3.55
CA GLU A 32 16.13 -15.45 4.24
C GLU A 32 17.24 -15.90 3.29
N PRO A 33 18.39 -15.22 3.25
CA PRO A 33 19.53 -15.69 2.46
C PRO A 33 19.96 -17.07 2.99
N ALA A 34 20.05 -18.03 2.09
CA ALA A 34 20.53 -19.39 2.39
C ALA A 34 21.89 -19.32 3.07
N GLY A 35 21.98 -19.86 4.27
CA GLY A 35 22.99 -19.76 5.28
C GLY A 35 24.45 -19.67 4.85
N ALA A 36 25.12 -18.69 5.39
CA ALA A 36 26.53 -18.82 5.72
C ALA A 36 26.62 -19.53 7.08
N THR A 37 27.00 -20.78 7.06
CA THR A 37 27.25 -21.59 8.26
C THR A 37 28.51 -21.03 8.96
N ALA A 38 28.31 -20.18 9.96
CA ALA A 38 29.37 -19.76 10.84
C ALA A 38 29.61 -20.89 11.86
N THR A 39 30.71 -21.55 11.76
CA THR A 39 31.22 -22.54 12.72
C THR A 39 31.42 -21.87 14.08
N ALA A 40 30.61 -22.23 15.06
CA ALA A 40 30.74 -21.75 16.42
C ALA A 40 31.89 -22.47 17.12
N THR A 41 32.86 -21.72 17.62
CA THR A 41 33.86 -22.18 18.59
C THR A 41 33.29 -21.97 20.00
N PRO A 42 33.31 -22.97 20.90
CA PRO A 42 32.82 -22.82 22.25
C PRO A 42 33.84 -22.20 23.19
N GLY A 43 33.45 -21.22 23.96
CA GLY A 43 34.26 -20.75 25.08
C GLY A 43 33.84 -19.42 25.68
N THR A 44 33.41 -19.52 26.94
CA THR A 44 33.43 -18.53 28.02
C THR A 44 32.08 -17.81 28.33
N GLU A 45 31.55 -18.10 29.52
CA GLU A 45 30.40 -17.47 30.17
C GLU A 45 30.56 -15.96 30.31
N PRO A 46 29.49 -15.15 30.08
CA PRO A 46 29.56 -13.74 30.35
C PRO A 46 29.01 -13.35 31.72
N THR A 47 29.83 -12.63 32.45
CA THR A 47 29.48 -11.86 33.66
C THR A 47 28.41 -10.80 33.33
N ALA A 48 27.43 -10.69 34.20
CA ALA A 48 26.34 -9.73 34.09
C ALA A 48 26.87 -8.27 34.14
N VAL A 49 26.62 -7.52 33.04
CA VAL A 49 26.92 -6.10 32.98
C VAL A 49 25.58 -5.34 32.84
N THR A 50 25.34 -4.42 33.75
CA THR A 50 24.23 -3.49 33.79
C THR A 50 24.17 -2.66 32.48
N PRO A 51 23.00 -2.49 31.81
CA PRO A 51 22.95 -1.75 30.55
C PRO A 51 23.10 -0.25 30.80
N THR A 52 24.21 0.32 30.34
CA THR A 52 24.36 1.78 30.15
C THR A 52 23.51 2.20 28.95
N PRO A 53 22.81 3.34 28.99
CA PRO A 53 22.02 3.81 27.85
C PRO A 53 22.94 4.08 26.66
N THR A 54 22.72 3.35 25.57
CA THR A 54 23.42 3.53 24.30
C THR A 54 23.01 4.90 23.71
N PRO A 55 23.95 5.76 23.32
CA PRO A 55 23.62 7.02 22.66
C PRO A 55 22.89 6.73 21.33
N GLU A 56 21.87 7.50 21.09
CA GLU A 56 21.06 7.54 19.87
C GLU A 56 22.00 7.73 18.66
N ARG A 57 22.24 6.66 17.90
CA ARG A 57 23.12 6.71 16.72
C ARG A 57 22.40 7.52 15.66
N THR A 58 22.86 8.73 15.43
CA THR A 58 22.43 9.59 14.32
C THR A 58 22.60 8.79 13.03
N LEU A 59 21.51 8.60 12.28
CA LEU A 59 21.53 7.97 10.96
C LEU A 59 22.28 8.92 10.03
N GLU A 60 23.56 8.66 9.82
CA GLU A 60 24.37 9.43 8.89
C GLU A 60 23.92 9.19 7.44
N SER A 61 23.93 10.25 6.64
CA SER A 61 23.77 10.16 5.18
C SER A 61 24.85 9.23 4.62
N PRO A 62 24.61 8.52 3.49
CA PRO A 62 25.56 7.59 2.91
C PRO A 62 26.93 8.24 2.73
N THR A 63 27.96 7.51 3.10
CA THR A 63 29.34 7.95 2.97
C THR A 63 29.65 8.17 1.50
N ARG A 64 30.03 9.39 1.16
CA ARG A 64 30.42 9.77 -0.18
C ARG A 64 31.93 9.56 -0.32
N ALA A 65 32.36 8.84 -1.35
CA ALA A 65 33.78 8.73 -1.66
C ALA A 65 34.37 10.14 -1.92
N ALA A 66 35.45 10.48 -1.21
CA ALA A 66 36.11 11.77 -1.35
C ALA A 66 36.72 11.90 -2.77
N ALA A 67 36.04 12.60 -3.65
CA ALA A 67 36.52 12.93 -4.98
C ALA A 67 37.24 14.30 -4.96
N PRO A 68 38.17 14.58 -5.91
CA PRO A 68 38.75 15.90 -6.06
C PRO A 68 37.65 16.95 -6.27
N SER A 69 37.77 18.10 -5.61
CA SER A 69 36.75 19.15 -5.56
C SER A 69 36.57 19.85 -6.92
N ILE A 70 35.80 19.22 -7.80
CA ILE A 70 35.24 19.92 -8.95
C ILE A 70 34.14 20.82 -8.42
N SER A 71 34.14 22.12 -8.83
CA SER A 71 33.09 23.05 -8.41
C SER A 71 31.71 22.49 -8.78
N ALA A 72 30.81 22.32 -7.77
CA ALA A 72 29.47 21.80 -8.02
C ALA A 72 28.72 22.70 -9.02
N ARG A 73 28.28 22.11 -10.13
CA ARG A 73 27.46 22.77 -11.17
C ARG A 73 26.16 21.99 -11.27
N SER A 74 25.06 22.74 -11.32
CA SER A 74 23.75 22.18 -11.62
C SER A 74 23.20 22.80 -12.89
N GLN A 75 22.56 22.00 -13.73
CA GLN A 75 21.83 22.45 -14.92
C GLN A 75 20.43 21.84 -14.90
N SER A 76 19.43 22.60 -15.32
CA SER A 76 18.06 22.08 -15.43
C SER A 76 17.65 21.91 -16.90
N VAL A 77 16.85 20.85 -17.11
CA VAL A 77 16.19 20.57 -18.39
C VAL A 77 14.72 20.43 -18.13
N SER A 78 13.93 21.28 -18.77
CA SER A 78 12.47 21.28 -18.63
C SER A 78 11.81 20.57 -19.80
N SER A 79 10.82 19.75 -19.49
CA SER A 79 9.77 19.25 -20.38
C SER A 79 8.43 19.89 -20.01
N LYS A 80 7.37 19.58 -20.74
CA LYS A 80 6.02 20.08 -20.44
C LYS A 80 5.54 19.71 -19.03
N ASN A 81 5.91 18.53 -18.52
CA ASN A 81 5.34 17.96 -17.28
C ASN A 81 6.32 17.96 -16.11
N ALA A 82 7.63 18.05 -16.37
CA ALA A 82 8.64 17.97 -15.33
C ALA A 82 9.89 18.81 -15.69
N GLU A 83 10.59 19.28 -14.64
CA GLU A 83 11.91 19.86 -14.73
C GLU A 83 12.91 18.97 -14.00
N TYR A 84 13.96 18.55 -14.68
CA TYR A 84 15.02 17.70 -14.15
C TYR A 84 16.26 18.54 -13.86
N VAL A 85 16.68 18.58 -12.60
CA VAL A 85 17.89 19.27 -12.16
C VAL A 85 19.02 18.25 -12.11
N PHE A 86 20.00 18.40 -12.97
CA PHE A 86 21.19 17.55 -13.06
C PHE A 86 22.35 18.18 -12.26
N SER A 87 23.12 17.34 -11.55
CA SER A 87 24.30 17.76 -10.81
C SER A 87 25.52 16.95 -11.25
N ASN A 88 26.66 17.64 -11.46
CA ASN A 88 27.93 17.00 -11.79
C ASN A 88 28.58 16.28 -10.60
N ASP A 89 28.09 16.50 -9.40
CA ASP A 89 28.64 15.98 -8.15
C ASP A 89 28.72 14.44 -8.15
N ALA A 90 27.61 13.76 -8.47
CA ALA A 90 27.60 12.31 -8.72
C ALA A 90 27.11 11.99 -10.15
N GLY A 91 27.00 12.99 -11.02
CA GLY A 91 26.58 12.83 -12.40
C GLY A 91 25.21 12.18 -12.53
N GLY A 92 24.16 12.77 -11.97
CA GLY A 92 22.81 12.24 -11.99
C GLY A 92 21.75 13.33 -11.81
N ILE A 93 20.48 12.91 -11.76
CA ILE A 93 19.34 13.79 -11.49
C ILE A 93 19.30 14.04 -9.98
N GLU A 94 19.62 15.26 -9.57
CA GLU A 94 19.54 15.68 -8.17
C GLU A 94 18.09 15.81 -7.71
N LYS A 95 17.23 16.40 -8.56
CA LYS A 95 15.81 16.62 -8.29
C LYS A 95 15.00 16.47 -9.56
N ALA A 96 13.79 15.91 -9.45
CA ALA A 96 12.77 15.98 -10.48
C ALA A 96 11.57 16.76 -9.93
N ILE A 97 11.25 17.90 -10.55
CA ILE A 97 10.20 18.83 -10.17
C ILE A 97 8.99 18.57 -11.06
N LEU A 98 7.88 18.12 -10.49
CA LEU A 98 6.68 17.75 -11.24
C LEU A 98 5.75 18.97 -11.37
N LEU A 99 5.72 19.59 -12.53
CA LEU A 99 5.06 20.88 -12.78
C LEU A 99 3.52 20.81 -12.68
N LEU A 100 2.94 19.63 -12.92
CA LEU A 100 1.49 19.41 -12.88
C LEU A 100 0.96 18.94 -11.52
N HIS A 101 1.86 18.69 -10.55
CA HIS A 101 1.48 18.15 -9.23
C HIS A 101 1.92 19.08 -8.12
N LEU A 102 0.99 19.43 -7.25
CA LEU A 102 1.23 20.35 -6.15
C LEU A 102 1.48 19.60 -4.83
N ALA A 103 2.48 20.04 -4.08
CA ALA A 103 2.75 19.64 -2.70
C ALA A 103 2.01 20.57 -1.72
N GLU A 104 2.34 20.50 -0.42
CA GLU A 104 1.88 21.49 0.56
C GLU A 104 2.28 22.90 0.11
N GLN A 105 1.48 23.90 0.52
CA GLN A 105 1.70 25.32 0.17
C GLN A 105 1.63 25.64 -1.33
N LYS A 106 0.99 24.78 -2.13
CA LYS A 106 0.84 24.94 -3.59
C LYS A 106 2.16 25.05 -4.37
N GLN A 107 3.25 24.55 -3.82
CA GLN A 107 4.50 24.40 -4.56
C GLN A 107 4.49 23.12 -5.40
N ALA A 108 5.27 23.10 -6.49
CA ALA A 108 5.44 21.89 -7.29
C ALA A 108 6.05 20.74 -6.45
N VAL A 109 5.62 19.52 -6.70
CA VAL A 109 6.19 18.33 -6.04
C VAL A 109 7.62 18.14 -6.50
N VAL A 110 8.54 17.98 -5.55
CA VAL A 110 9.96 17.73 -5.80
C VAL A 110 10.29 16.29 -5.38
N LEU A 111 10.63 15.45 -6.33
CA LEU A 111 11.16 14.10 -6.08
C LEU A 111 12.66 14.18 -5.85
N ASN A 112 13.18 13.30 -5.01
CA ASN A 112 14.60 13.25 -4.65
C ASN A 112 15.15 14.54 -3.99
N GLY A 113 14.28 15.37 -3.40
CA GLY A 113 14.66 16.67 -2.82
C GLY A 113 15.37 16.63 -1.47
N SER A 114 15.50 15.47 -0.83
CA SER A 114 15.88 15.32 0.59
C SER A 114 17.29 14.76 0.79
N ARG A 115 18.32 15.34 0.17
CA ARG A 115 19.74 14.96 0.33
C ARG A 115 20.03 13.46 0.17
N SER A 116 19.26 12.78 -0.67
CA SER A 116 19.48 11.40 -1.07
C SER A 116 20.48 11.32 -2.23
N MET A 117 20.90 10.10 -2.57
CA MET A 117 21.74 9.89 -3.76
C MET A 117 21.01 10.39 -5.01
N PRO A 118 21.70 11.06 -5.97
CA PRO A 118 21.07 11.45 -7.23
C PRO A 118 20.54 10.23 -7.99
N ILE A 119 19.41 10.39 -8.67
CA ILE A 119 18.82 9.33 -9.50
C ILE A 119 19.74 9.07 -10.71
N GLY A 120 20.02 7.80 -11.01
CA GLY A 120 20.94 7.42 -12.09
C GLY A 120 22.43 7.69 -11.76
N ALA A 121 22.76 8.08 -10.52
CA ALA A 121 24.14 8.04 -10.05
C ALA A 121 24.63 6.60 -9.98
N ILE A 122 25.91 6.38 -10.26
CA ILE A 122 26.52 5.04 -10.22
C ILE A 122 27.58 4.94 -9.12
N GLY A 123 27.76 3.72 -8.61
CA GLY A 123 28.83 3.38 -7.67
C GLY A 123 29.27 1.93 -7.86
N PHE A 124 30.48 1.59 -7.44
CA PHE A 124 30.99 0.22 -7.52
C PHE A 124 30.77 -0.58 -6.24
N GLN A 125 30.31 0.07 -5.17
CA GLN A 125 29.94 -0.56 -3.92
C GLN A 125 28.49 -0.19 -3.54
N ALA A 126 27.83 -1.09 -2.82
CA ALA A 126 26.49 -0.86 -2.32
C ALA A 126 26.45 0.34 -1.35
N GLY A 127 25.60 1.32 -1.62
CA GLY A 127 25.46 2.53 -0.79
C GLY A 127 26.47 3.64 -1.05
N GLU A 128 27.33 3.49 -2.03
CA GLU A 128 28.27 4.51 -2.46
C GLU A 128 27.91 5.02 -3.86
N VAL A 129 28.30 6.24 -4.14
CA VAL A 129 28.21 6.84 -5.49
C VAL A 129 29.55 7.44 -5.89
N SER A 130 29.96 7.20 -7.14
CA SER A 130 31.13 7.83 -7.71
C SER A 130 30.87 9.32 -7.91
N GLY A 131 31.79 10.15 -7.41
CA GLY A 131 31.76 11.60 -7.58
C GLY A 131 32.73 12.10 -8.66
N GLY A 132 32.77 13.42 -8.89
CA GLY A 132 33.78 14.06 -9.74
C GLY A 132 33.55 13.90 -11.24
N PHE A 133 32.31 13.99 -11.69
CA PHE A 133 31.97 14.00 -13.12
C PHE A 133 32.11 15.39 -13.72
N GLU A 134 32.62 15.46 -14.93
CA GLU A 134 32.51 16.63 -15.79
C GLU A 134 31.16 16.57 -16.53
N MET A 135 30.44 17.68 -16.55
CA MET A 135 29.15 17.80 -17.23
C MET A 135 29.32 18.64 -18.48
N ASP A 136 29.03 18.07 -19.64
CA ASP A 136 28.99 18.78 -20.92
C ASP A 136 27.80 19.77 -20.94
N ARG A 137 27.89 20.79 -21.79
CA ARG A 137 26.74 21.68 -22.02
C ARG A 137 25.59 20.91 -22.65
N ILE A 138 24.36 21.22 -22.21
CA ILE A 138 23.14 20.62 -22.77
C ILE A 138 23.09 20.84 -24.27
N GLY A 139 23.02 19.75 -25.03
CA GLY A 139 22.91 19.77 -26.48
C GLY A 139 21.54 20.26 -26.98
N ARG A 140 21.39 20.47 -28.28
CA ARG A 140 20.10 20.89 -28.89
C ARG A 140 18.98 19.91 -28.69
N ASN A 141 19.28 18.63 -28.49
CA ASN A 141 18.35 17.52 -28.22
C ASN A 141 18.05 17.34 -26.73
N LYS A 142 18.33 18.33 -25.89
CA LYS A 142 18.12 18.29 -24.41
C LYS A 142 18.94 17.19 -23.69
N GLN A 143 19.85 16.48 -24.34
CA GLN A 143 20.68 15.46 -23.69
C GLN A 143 21.70 16.06 -22.74
N VAL A 144 21.94 15.39 -21.62
CA VAL A 144 22.95 15.75 -20.61
C VAL A 144 23.97 14.63 -20.53
N VAL A 145 25.24 14.96 -20.78
CA VAL A 145 26.34 13.99 -20.79
C VAL A 145 27.27 14.27 -19.64
N PHE A 146 27.60 13.22 -18.90
CA PHE A 146 28.60 13.24 -17.83
C PHE A 146 29.75 12.34 -18.20
N ARG A 147 30.97 12.78 -17.93
CA ARG A 147 32.20 12.04 -18.19
C ARG A 147 33.08 12.03 -16.96
N LYS A 148 33.74 10.90 -16.74
CA LYS A 148 34.77 10.74 -15.71
C LYS A 148 35.76 9.67 -16.15
N THR A 149 37.03 9.87 -15.88
CA THR A 149 38.05 8.83 -16.01
C THR A 149 38.59 8.55 -14.62
N GLU A 150 38.51 7.29 -14.19
CA GLU A 150 39.08 6.81 -12.91
C GLU A 150 40.61 6.70 -13.04
N GLU A 151 41.31 6.65 -11.92
CA GLU A 151 42.79 6.60 -11.86
C GLU A 151 43.37 5.36 -12.56
N ASP A 152 42.62 4.27 -12.64
CA ASP A 152 43.03 3.01 -13.28
C ASP A 152 42.74 2.99 -14.79
N GLY A 153 42.24 4.09 -15.35
CA GLY A 153 41.95 4.25 -16.78
C GLY A 153 40.55 3.77 -17.19
N LEU A 154 39.63 3.57 -16.27
CA LEU A 154 38.23 3.31 -16.58
C LEU A 154 37.54 4.65 -16.90
N GLU A 155 37.19 4.86 -18.16
CA GLU A 155 36.35 5.99 -18.59
C GLU A 155 34.88 5.64 -18.45
N ILE A 156 34.11 6.50 -17.78
CA ILE A 156 32.68 6.37 -17.52
C ILE A 156 31.96 7.49 -18.21
N ILE A 157 31.01 7.17 -19.10
CA ILE A 157 30.20 8.14 -19.83
C ILE A 157 28.74 7.82 -19.49
N LYS A 158 28.01 8.82 -18.99
CA LYS A 158 26.57 8.72 -18.74
C LYS A 158 25.84 9.73 -19.63
N THR A 159 24.85 9.27 -20.37
CA THR A 159 24.02 10.11 -21.23
C THR A 159 22.58 10.01 -20.78
N PHE A 160 22.04 11.12 -20.28
CA PHE A 160 20.62 11.23 -19.92
C PHE A 160 19.87 11.86 -21.09
N THR A 161 18.73 11.26 -21.44
CA THR A 161 17.82 11.75 -22.48
C THR A 161 16.45 12.00 -21.84
N PRO A 162 16.15 13.24 -21.43
CA PRO A 162 14.83 13.62 -20.93
C PRO A 162 13.73 13.37 -21.98
N PRO A 163 12.47 13.15 -21.56
CA PRO A 163 11.39 12.91 -22.50
C PRO A 163 11.09 14.14 -23.36
N GLU A 164 10.70 13.91 -24.60
CA GLU A 164 10.15 14.94 -25.47
C GLU A 164 8.75 15.37 -25.00
N ASP A 165 8.28 16.53 -25.42
CA ASP A 165 7.02 17.12 -24.93
C ASP A 165 5.77 16.34 -25.40
N ASP A 166 5.88 15.51 -26.44
CA ASP A 166 4.86 14.62 -26.99
C ASP A 166 5.10 13.13 -26.70
N ALA A 167 6.09 12.82 -25.84
CA ALA A 167 6.39 11.45 -25.47
C ALA A 167 5.16 10.76 -24.82
N SER A 168 4.97 9.49 -25.16
CA SER A 168 3.89 8.65 -24.59
C SER A 168 3.99 8.51 -23.06
N ASN A 169 5.20 8.60 -22.52
CA ASN A 169 5.46 8.66 -21.07
C ASN A 169 6.27 9.92 -20.75
N PRO A 170 5.61 11.00 -20.27
CA PRO A 170 6.25 12.31 -20.07
C PRO A 170 7.17 12.38 -18.84
N TYR A 171 7.30 11.29 -18.08
CA TYR A 171 8.14 11.18 -16.88
C TYR A 171 9.28 10.16 -17.03
N ALA A 172 9.44 9.56 -18.21
CA ALA A 172 10.48 8.56 -18.47
C ALA A 172 11.73 9.23 -19.07
N VAL A 173 12.86 9.11 -18.38
CA VAL A 173 14.18 9.61 -18.82
C VAL A 173 15.03 8.42 -19.21
N GLY A 174 15.57 8.41 -20.43
CA GLY A 174 16.56 7.43 -20.86
C GLY A 174 17.91 7.67 -20.18
N LEU A 175 18.60 6.62 -19.77
CA LEU A 175 19.98 6.66 -19.28
C LEU A 175 20.81 5.59 -19.98
N GLU A 176 21.87 6.01 -20.67
CA GLU A 176 22.94 5.14 -21.15
C GLU A 176 24.17 5.32 -20.26
N VAL A 177 24.72 4.21 -19.77
CA VAL A 177 25.98 4.16 -19.02
C VAL A 177 26.98 3.37 -19.85
N ALA A 178 28.06 4.00 -20.30
CA ALA A 178 29.12 3.37 -21.07
C ALA A 178 30.42 3.35 -20.25
N PHE A 179 31.07 2.21 -20.24
CA PHE A 179 32.39 1.99 -19.65
C PHE A 179 33.39 1.69 -20.76
N ARG A 180 34.52 2.38 -20.76
CA ARG A 180 35.60 2.18 -21.71
C ARG A 180 36.92 2.01 -20.97
N ASN A 181 37.68 0.98 -21.32
CA ASN A 181 39.01 0.79 -20.80
C ASN A 181 40.03 1.61 -21.65
N THR A 182 40.57 2.68 -21.08
CA THR A 182 41.63 3.49 -21.71
C THR A 182 43.03 3.08 -21.27
N SER A 183 43.15 2.12 -20.36
CA SER A 183 44.45 1.60 -19.89
C SER A 183 45.02 0.53 -20.83
N SER A 184 46.29 0.17 -20.61
CA SER A 184 46.98 -0.90 -21.35
C SER A 184 46.74 -2.32 -20.75
N SER A 185 46.00 -2.42 -19.65
CA SER A 185 45.72 -3.69 -18.95
C SER A 185 44.24 -4.02 -18.96
N LYS A 186 43.90 -5.31 -18.74
CA LYS A 186 42.50 -5.73 -18.56
C LYS A 186 41.95 -5.18 -17.26
N LEU A 187 40.80 -4.53 -17.30
CA LEU A 187 40.06 -4.05 -16.14
C LEU A 187 38.90 -5.00 -15.82
N THR A 188 38.71 -5.28 -14.53
CA THR A 188 37.59 -6.10 -14.01
C THR A 188 36.89 -5.34 -12.90
N ARG A 189 35.57 -5.42 -12.86
CA ARG A 189 34.70 -4.88 -11.81
C ARG A 189 33.70 -5.94 -11.34
N ASP A 190 33.44 -5.97 -10.03
CA ASP A 190 32.47 -6.90 -9.41
C ASP A 190 31.00 -6.48 -9.68
N GLY A 191 30.79 -5.63 -10.66
CA GLY A 191 29.53 -5.02 -11.01
C GLY A 191 29.50 -3.53 -10.67
N PHE A 192 28.30 -2.94 -10.80
CA PHE A 192 28.06 -1.56 -10.40
C PHE A 192 26.62 -1.38 -9.98
N TYR A 193 26.34 -0.35 -9.20
CA TYR A 193 25.00 0.00 -8.71
C TYR A 193 24.52 1.27 -9.41
N VAL A 194 23.22 1.28 -9.79
CA VAL A 194 22.52 2.46 -10.30
C VAL A 194 21.53 2.92 -9.24
N SER A 195 21.71 4.14 -8.76
CA SER A 195 20.84 4.72 -7.73
C SER A 195 19.43 4.97 -8.25
N THR A 196 18.43 4.53 -7.49
CA THR A 196 17.02 4.87 -7.71
C THR A 196 16.66 6.26 -7.17
N GLY A 197 17.61 6.92 -6.52
CA GLY A 197 17.33 8.12 -5.72
C GLY A 197 16.68 7.79 -4.39
N GLY A 198 16.01 8.78 -3.81
CA GLY A 198 15.29 8.65 -2.56
C GLY A 198 13.85 9.13 -2.64
N ALA A 199 12.98 8.50 -1.86
CA ALA A 199 11.61 8.92 -1.64
C ALA A 199 11.38 9.23 -0.16
N ALA A 200 10.57 10.26 0.09
CA ALA A 200 10.10 10.63 1.42
C ALA A 200 8.62 11.03 1.33
N PRO A 201 7.88 11.02 2.44
CA PRO A 201 6.54 11.59 2.51
C PRO A 201 6.51 13.03 1.98
N ILE A 202 5.51 13.36 1.18
CA ILE A 202 5.33 14.71 0.62
C ILE A 202 4.50 15.58 1.53
N HIS A 203 3.58 14.94 2.29
CA HIS A 203 2.80 15.60 3.33
C HIS A 203 3.18 15.03 4.70
N ALA A 204 3.13 15.85 5.74
CA ALA A 204 3.41 15.42 7.12
C ALA A 204 2.46 14.30 7.62
N LYS A 205 1.32 14.13 6.97
CA LYS A 205 0.31 13.11 7.29
C LYS A 205 0.40 11.85 6.44
N ASP A 206 1.29 11.79 5.45
CA ASP A 206 1.49 10.58 4.64
C ASP A 206 1.97 9.44 5.55
N LEU A 207 1.39 8.27 5.38
CA LEU A 207 1.70 7.13 6.23
C LEU A 207 3.07 6.53 5.90
N PRO A 208 3.94 6.29 6.90
CA PRO A 208 5.30 5.75 6.67
C PRO A 208 5.34 4.46 5.87
N MET A 209 4.30 3.62 5.98
CA MET A 209 4.17 2.34 5.26
C MET A 209 4.14 2.49 3.73
N TYR A 210 3.87 3.67 3.20
CA TYR A 210 3.90 3.94 1.76
C TYR A 210 5.29 4.36 1.26
N THR A 211 6.22 4.70 2.16
CA THR A 211 7.60 5.00 1.78
C THR A 211 8.38 3.70 1.73
N LYS A 212 8.62 3.21 0.49
CA LYS A 212 9.14 1.87 0.21
C LYS A 212 10.29 1.89 -0.77
N PHE A 213 11.02 0.77 -0.77
CA PHE A 213 11.90 0.35 -1.85
C PHE A 213 11.36 -0.96 -2.39
N ASP A 214 10.97 -0.97 -3.65
CA ASP A 214 10.37 -2.09 -4.35
C ASP A 214 11.27 -2.54 -5.51
N TRP A 215 11.26 -3.84 -5.84
CA TRP A 215 11.97 -4.40 -7.00
C TRP A 215 11.21 -5.57 -7.60
N ASN A 216 11.36 -5.75 -8.91
CA ASN A 216 10.77 -6.87 -9.64
C ASN A 216 11.84 -7.91 -9.95
N HIS A 217 11.63 -9.15 -9.51
CA HIS A 217 12.47 -10.31 -9.73
C HIS A 217 11.61 -11.45 -10.28
N GLY A 218 11.98 -11.95 -11.46
CA GLY A 218 11.28 -13.08 -12.08
C GLY A 218 9.77 -12.81 -12.32
N GLY A 219 9.38 -11.56 -12.58
CA GLY A 219 7.99 -11.16 -12.79
C GLY A 219 7.16 -10.98 -11.51
N LYS A 220 7.79 -11.08 -10.33
CA LYS A 220 7.15 -10.82 -9.04
C LYS A 220 7.77 -9.59 -8.38
N THR A 221 6.94 -8.66 -7.97
CA THR A 221 7.37 -7.48 -7.23
C THR A 221 7.41 -7.77 -5.74
N THR A 222 8.50 -7.35 -5.10
CA THR A 222 8.77 -7.48 -3.67
C THR A 222 9.30 -6.14 -3.18
N GLY A 223 9.10 -5.80 -1.90
CA GLY A 223 9.58 -4.53 -1.35
C GLY A 223 9.68 -4.53 0.16
N ILE A 224 10.35 -3.50 0.65
CA ILE A 224 10.46 -3.17 2.07
C ILE A 224 10.03 -1.73 2.30
N ASP A 225 9.40 -1.44 3.44
CA ASP A 225 9.06 -0.07 3.85
C ASP A 225 10.03 0.46 4.91
N VAL A 226 9.92 1.74 5.25
CA VAL A 226 10.79 2.36 6.27
C VAL A 226 10.70 1.70 7.64
N ASN A 227 9.59 0.99 7.95
CA ASN A 227 9.39 0.32 9.23
C ASN A 227 10.16 -0.99 9.32
N TRP A 228 10.56 -1.59 8.19
CA TRP A 228 11.39 -2.80 8.15
C TRP A 228 12.71 -2.65 8.92
N PHE A 229 13.22 -1.42 9.00
CA PHE A 229 14.46 -1.10 9.73
C PHE A 229 14.26 -0.93 11.23
N ASN A 230 13.02 -0.89 11.73
CA ASN A 230 12.73 -0.78 13.15
C ASN A 230 13.03 -2.10 13.88
N PRO A 231 13.30 -2.07 15.19
CA PRO A 231 13.37 -3.27 15.99
C PRO A 231 12.07 -4.06 15.87
N GLY A 232 12.19 -5.39 15.66
CA GLY A 232 11.02 -6.26 15.70
C GLY A 232 10.62 -6.50 17.15
N GLY A 233 9.32 -6.28 17.47
CA GLY A 233 8.83 -6.43 18.84
C GLY A 233 7.41 -5.87 19.02
N ILE A 234 6.90 -6.00 20.24
CA ILE A 234 5.69 -5.31 20.70
C ILE A 234 6.14 -4.33 21.78
N PRO A 235 6.40 -3.04 21.42
CA PRO A 235 7.02 -2.10 22.33
C PRO A 235 6.25 -1.90 23.64
N PHE A 236 4.92 -1.86 23.59
CA PHE A 236 4.08 -1.64 24.77
C PHE A 236 4.08 -2.84 25.74
N LEU A 237 4.48 -4.03 25.31
CA LEU A 237 4.69 -5.22 26.13
C LEU A 237 6.16 -5.41 26.52
N GLY A 238 7.07 -4.51 26.12
CA GLY A 238 8.50 -4.64 26.36
C GLY A 238 9.15 -5.84 25.65
N MET A 239 8.45 -6.44 24.66
CA MET A 239 8.91 -7.64 23.94
C MET A 239 9.62 -7.22 22.67
N GLN A 240 10.93 -7.53 22.57
CA GLN A 240 11.75 -7.31 21.38
C GLN A 240 12.40 -8.61 20.96
N TRP A 241 12.22 -9.03 19.68
CA TRP A 241 12.82 -10.26 19.13
C TRP A 241 13.86 -10.03 18.04
N SER A 242 14.03 -8.79 17.56
CA SER A 242 15.13 -8.42 16.65
C SER A 242 15.58 -6.99 16.89
N GLY A 243 16.88 -6.72 16.67
CA GLY A 243 17.46 -5.37 16.71
C GLY A 243 17.04 -4.50 15.53
N ALA A 244 17.30 -3.19 15.63
CA ALA A 244 17.19 -2.28 14.50
C ALA A 244 18.18 -2.65 13.40
N LYS A 245 17.76 -2.53 12.14
CA LYS A 245 18.60 -2.79 10.96
C LYS A 245 19.02 -1.45 10.35
N SER A 246 20.24 -1.37 9.82
CA SER A 246 20.78 -0.14 9.21
C SER A 246 20.66 -0.14 7.68
N LEU A 247 20.75 -1.32 7.05
CA LEU A 247 20.73 -1.48 5.60
C LEU A 247 20.01 -2.77 5.20
N TYR A 248 19.54 -2.79 3.97
CA TYR A 248 19.08 -3.96 3.26
C TYR A 248 20.00 -4.21 2.06
N ASN A 249 20.47 -5.43 1.89
CA ASN A 249 21.26 -5.85 0.74
C ASN A 249 20.89 -7.30 0.42
N GLU A 250 20.51 -7.57 -0.81
CA GLU A 250 20.13 -8.91 -1.27
C GLU A 250 20.68 -9.18 -2.67
N LEU A 251 21.34 -10.33 -2.82
CA LEU A 251 21.74 -10.86 -4.12
C LEU A 251 20.55 -11.62 -4.73
N LYS A 252 20.07 -11.19 -5.88
CA LYS A 252 18.94 -11.79 -6.61
C LYS A 252 19.23 -11.69 -8.10
N PRO A 253 19.20 -12.80 -8.84
CA PRO A 253 19.31 -12.74 -10.30
C PRO A 253 18.00 -12.21 -10.91
N ASP A 254 18.06 -11.81 -12.17
CA ASP A 254 16.91 -11.45 -13.00
C ASP A 254 16.05 -10.29 -12.48
N ILE A 255 16.65 -9.28 -11.85
CA ILE A 255 15.94 -8.08 -11.45
C ILE A 255 15.71 -7.21 -12.69
N LEU A 256 14.45 -6.95 -13.02
CA LEU A 256 14.06 -6.13 -14.16
C LEU A 256 14.07 -4.65 -13.82
N TRP A 257 13.56 -4.30 -12.64
CA TRP A 257 13.54 -2.93 -12.15
C TRP A 257 13.63 -2.87 -10.63
N ALA A 258 14.12 -1.75 -10.12
CA ALA A 258 14.04 -1.38 -8.72
C ALA A 258 13.66 0.09 -8.60
N GLY A 259 12.99 0.47 -7.50
CA GLY A 259 12.52 1.84 -7.32
C GLY A 259 12.20 2.19 -5.89
N VAL A 260 12.20 3.48 -5.62
CA VAL A 260 11.71 4.06 -4.36
C VAL A 260 10.33 4.68 -4.58
N THR A 261 9.44 4.48 -3.62
CA THR A 261 8.06 4.96 -3.71
C THR A 261 7.68 5.75 -2.47
N SER A 262 6.87 6.78 -2.64
CA SER A 262 6.06 7.42 -1.61
C SER A 262 4.60 7.04 -1.81
N GLN A 263 3.69 7.67 -1.11
CA GLN A 263 2.26 7.36 -1.22
C GLN A 263 1.73 7.51 -2.66
N TYR A 264 2.09 8.59 -3.34
CA TYR A 264 1.52 8.96 -4.64
C TYR A 264 2.55 9.07 -5.77
N PHE A 265 3.83 8.95 -5.47
CA PHE A 265 4.92 9.16 -6.43
C PHE A 265 5.96 8.06 -6.32
N CYS A 266 6.69 7.84 -7.40
CA CYS A 266 7.78 6.87 -7.42
C CYS A 266 8.91 7.31 -8.34
N THR A 267 10.11 6.76 -8.06
CA THR A 267 11.24 6.76 -8.97
C THR A 267 11.66 5.33 -9.20
N ILE A 268 11.60 4.86 -10.45
CA ILE A 268 11.88 3.48 -10.84
C ILE A 268 12.99 3.48 -11.88
N VAL A 269 14.01 2.65 -11.66
CA VAL A 269 15.09 2.37 -12.63
C VAL A 269 14.85 0.98 -13.21
N THR A 270 14.60 0.92 -14.51
CA THR A 270 14.34 -0.30 -15.27
C THR A 270 15.53 -0.62 -16.15
N THR A 271 16.01 -1.86 -16.12
CA THR A 271 17.07 -2.33 -17.03
C THR A 271 16.49 -2.69 -18.38
N GLU A 272 17.19 -2.36 -19.47
CA GLU A 272 16.76 -2.71 -20.82
C GLU A 272 17.57 -3.84 -21.46
N LYS A 273 18.87 -3.92 -21.14
CA LYS A 273 19.79 -4.94 -21.67
C LYS A 273 20.08 -6.02 -20.65
N THR A 274 20.89 -5.72 -19.68
CA THR A 274 21.36 -6.68 -18.68
C THR A 274 20.52 -6.56 -17.43
N LYS A 275 19.92 -7.68 -17.00
CA LYS A 275 19.12 -7.72 -15.77
C LYS A 275 19.99 -7.54 -14.54
N GLY A 276 19.43 -6.93 -13.50
CA GLY A 276 20.10 -6.73 -12.23
C GLY A 276 20.41 -8.04 -11.50
N SER A 277 21.42 -8.01 -10.65
CA SER A 277 21.93 -9.13 -9.86
C SER A 277 21.81 -8.92 -8.35
N SER A 278 21.50 -7.70 -7.92
CA SER A 278 21.36 -7.36 -6.50
C SER A 278 20.53 -6.10 -6.30
N VAL A 279 20.04 -5.91 -5.07
CA VAL A 279 19.40 -4.67 -4.62
C VAL A 279 20.00 -4.22 -3.30
N TRP A 280 20.07 -2.92 -3.12
CA TRP A 280 20.50 -2.29 -1.89
C TRP A 280 19.53 -1.19 -1.49
N ALA A 281 19.21 -1.05 -0.21
CA ALA A 281 18.39 0.03 0.31
C ALA A 281 18.74 0.39 1.75
N THR A 282 18.54 1.63 2.11
CA THR A 282 18.63 2.14 3.47
C THR A 282 17.60 3.24 3.71
N ARG A 283 17.26 3.47 4.98
CA ARG A 283 16.47 4.63 5.38
C ARG A 283 17.38 5.80 5.75
N PHE A 284 16.87 7.00 5.57
CA PHE A 284 17.55 8.24 5.95
C PHE A 284 16.58 9.23 6.60
N ASN A 285 17.12 10.20 7.35
CA ASN A 285 16.32 11.29 7.87
C ASN A 285 16.10 12.31 6.74
N ALA A 286 14.87 12.40 6.27
CA ALA A 286 14.47 13.41 5.30
C ALA A 286 14.37 14.79 5.96
N GLN A 287 14.18 15.82 5.13
CA GLN A 287 13.98 17.19 5.63
C GLN A 287 12.74 17.24 6.53
N LYS A 288 12.80 18.01 7.63
CA LYS A 288 11.66 18.18 8.53
C LYS A 288 10.46 18.73 7.78
N LEU A 289 9.34 18.03 7.87
CA LEU A 289 8.05 18.51 7.40
C LEU A 289 7.24 19.01 8.61
N ASN A 290 6.90 20.29 8.64
CA ASN A 290 6.15 20.90 9.76
C ASN A 290 6.73 20.51 11.14
N GLU A 291 8.05 20.66 11.33
CA GLU A 291 8.81 20.30 12.54
C GLU A 291 8.88 18.82 12.90
N THR A 292 8.23 17.95 12.13
CA THR A 292 8.26 16.50 12.33
C THR A 292 9.44 15.88 11.56
N ASN A 293 10.23 15.06 12.24
CA ASN A 293 11.26 14.25 11.58
C ASN A 293 10.59 13.21 10.70
N VAL A 294 10.91 13.23 9.41
CA VAL A 294 10.34 12.32 8.42
C VAL A 294 11.42 11.36 7.94
N LEU A 295 11.09 10.08 7.91
CA LEU A 295 11.99 9.05 7.39
C LEU A 295 11.77 8.87 5.88
N GLY A 296 12.85 8.93 5.12
CA GLY A 296 12.90 8.58 3.71
C GLY A 296 13.54 7.22 3.48
N MET A 297 13.38 6.72 2.26
CA MET A 297 13.97 5.50 1.74
C MET A 297 14.81 5.84 0.51
N GLN A 298 16.01 5.29 0.39
CA GLN A 298 16.83 5.34 -0.82
C GLN A 298 17.36 3.95 -1.15
N GLY A 299 17.66 3.72 -2.42
CA GLY A 299 18.15 2.43 -2.85
C GLY A 299 18.89 2.46 -4.17
N ALA A 300 19.38 1.31 -4.58
CA ALA A 300 20.08 1.11 -5.83
C ALA A 300 19.86 -0.29 -6.39
N LEU A 301 19.92 -0.39 -7.71
CA LEU A 301 19.89 -1.62 -8.50
C LEU A 301 21.32 -2.00 -8.86
N GLY A 302 21.78 -3.18 -8.43
CA GLY A 302 23.10 -3.70 -8.74
C GLY A 302 23.11 -4.52 -10.03
N LEU A 303 24.11 -4.31 -10.86
CA LEU A 303 24.40 -5.01 -12.12
C LEU A 303 25.49 -6.06 -11.91
N PRO A 304 25.54 -7.13 -12.74
CA PRO A 304 26.53 -8.19 -12.62
C PRO A 304 27.96 -7.73 -12.92
N PRO A 305 28.98 -8.51 -12.52
CA PRO A 305 30.39 -8.26 -12.83
C PRO A 305 30.64 -8.15 -14.33
N PHE A 306 31.63 -7.32 -14.69
CA PHE A 306 32.10 -7.18 -16.06
C PHE A 306 33.62 -7.04 -16.15
N SER A 307 34.18 -7.32 -17.33
CA SER A 307 35.59 -7.10 -17.61
C SER A 307 35.79 -6.53 -19.01
N LEU A 308 36.80 -5.66 -19.16
CA LEU A 308 37.12 -4.95 -20.39
C LEU A 308 38.60 -5.17 -20.77
N ALA A 309 38.83 -5.66 -21.97
CA ALA A 309 40.16 -5.64 -22.56
C ALA A 309 40.61 -4.19 -22.85
N PRO A 310 41.92 -3.92 -23.05
CA PRO A 310 42.39 -2.60 -23.43
C PRO A 310 41.68 -2.05 -24.68
N GLY A 311 41.14 -0.84 -24.60
CA GLY A 311 40.35 -0.18 -25.67
C GLY A 311 38.90 -0.65 -25.80
N GLU A 312 38.48 -1.70 -25.09
CA GLU A 312 37.10 -2.23 -25.13
C GLU A 312 36.09 -1.28 -24.47
N LYS A 313 34.87 -1.24 -25.04
CA LYS A 313 33.75 -0.46 -24.52
C LYS A 313 32.52 -1.35 -24.39
N ILE A 314 31.83 -1.24 -23.26
CA ILE A 314 30.47 -1.79 -23.05
C ILE A 314 29.50 -0.67 -22.72
N SER A 315 28.22 -0.86 -22.99
CA SER A 315 27.17 0.10 -22.60
C SER A 315 25.93 -0.62 -22.12
N GLU A 316 25.35 -0.10 -21.02
CA GLU A 316 24.10 -0.52 -20.44
C GLU A 316 23.06 0.60 -20.57
N THR A 317 21.82 0.25 -20.86
CA THR A 317 20.71 1.19 -21.00
C THR A 317 19.66 0.95 -19.95
N PHE A 318 19.12 2.07 -19.45
CA PHE A 318 18.10 2.08 -18.41
C PHE A 318 16.99 3.07 -18.79
N SER A 319 15.76 2.76 -18.40
CA SER A 319 14.67 3.72 -18.38
C SER A 319 14.41 4.14 -16.94
N ILE A 320 14.47 5.43 -16.66
CA ILE A 320 14.21 6.01 -15.34
C ILE A 320 12.85 6.69 -15.38
N TYR A 321 11.89 6.17 -14.62
CA TYR A 321 10.63 6.84 -14.39
C TYR A 321 10.71 7.66 -13.10
N ALA A 322 10.42 8.95 -13.15
CA ALA A 322 10.35 9.84 -12.00
C ALA A 322 9.05 10.66 -12.06
N GLY A 323 7.99 10.16 -11.47
CA GLY A 323 6.66 10.73 -11.68
C GLY A 323 5.59 10.23 -10.71
N PRO A 324 4.31 10.58 -10.99
CA PRO A 324 3.16 10.12 -10.22
C PRO A 324 2.96 8.61 -10.35
N LYS A 325 2.36 7.99 -9.33
CA LYS A 325 1.84 6.61 -9.44
C LYS A 325 0.57 6.61 -10.29
N ASP A 326 0.74 6.76 -11.60
CA ASP A 326 -0.31 6.64 -12.59
C ASP A 326 -0.32 5.22 -13.15
N LEU A 327 -1.44 4.51 -12.97
CA LEU A 327 -1.57 3.11 -13.35
C LEU A 327 -1.34 2.89 -14.84
N MET A 328 -1.81 3.81 -15.69
CA MET A 328 -1.72 3.65 -17.14
C MET A 328 -0.29 3.91 -17.63
N LEU A 329 0.38 4.92 -17.09
CA LEU A 329 1.77 5.23 -17.42
C LEU A 329 2.73 4.12 -16.97
N LEU A 330 2.55 3.62 -15.73
CA LEU A 330 3.37 2.54 -15.19
C LEU A 330 3.15 1.23 -15.96
N ARG A 331 1.92 0.88 -16.29
CA ARG A 331 1.59 -0.30 -17.11
C ARG A 331 2.14 -0.19 -18.52
N GLY A 332 2.15 1.01 -19.10
CA GLY A 332 2.71 1.29 -20.43
C GLY A 332 4.22 1.02 -20.52
N MET A 333 4.94 0.95 -19.41
CA MET A 333 6.37 0.59 -19.38
C MET A 333 6.63 -0.92 -19.63
N GLY A 334 5.63 -1.77 -19.46
CA GLY A 334 5.63 -3.19 -19.91
C GLY A 334 6.42 -4.18 -19.04
N GLY A 335 7.00 -3.76 -17.92
CA GLY A 335 7.81 -4.61 -17.03
C GLY A 335 7.18 -4.87 -15.65
N GLY A 336 5.86 -4.70 -15.48
CA GLY A 336 5.19 -4.87 -14.19
C GLY A 336 5.46 -3.72 -13.20
N GLN A 337 5.79 -2.52 -13.70
CA GLN A 337 5.99 -1.34 -12.85
C GLN A 337 4.69 -0.85 -12.20
N ASP A 338 3.52 -1.23 -12.75
CA ASP A 338 2.20 -0.98 -12.16
C ASP A 338 2.02 -1.67 -10.79
N ASP A 339 2.79 -2.70 -10.47
CA ASP A 339 2.85 -3.27 -9.12
C ASP A 339 3.31 -2.25 -8.05
N ALA A 340 4.02 -1.19 -8.46
CA ALA A 340 4.39 -0.08 -7.56
C ALA A 340 3.17 0.67 -6.98
N MET A 341 1.98 0.54 -7.60
CA MET A 341 0.70 1.00 -7.02
C MET A 341 0.40 0.33 -5.68
N ASN A 342 0.88 -0.91 -5.49
CA ASN A 342 0.79 -1.68 -4.25
C ASN A 342 -0.65 -1.87 -3.75
N PHE A 343 -1.53 -2.30 -4.64
CA PHE A 343 -2.94 -2.56 -4.33
C PHE A 343 -3.19 -3.80 -3.47
N GLY A 344 -2.14 -4.57 -3.14
CA GLY A 344 -2.21 -5.72 -2.24
C GLY A 344 -3.03 -6.89 -2.81
N MET A 345 -3.51 -7.74 -1.90
CA MET A 345 -4.17 -9.01 -2.23
C MET A 345 -5.41 -8.86 -3.13
N PHE A 346 -6.13 -7.74 -3.01
CA PHE A 346 -7.32 -7.44 -3.81
C PHE A 346 -7.03 -6.48 -4.96
N GLY A 347 -5.80 -6.48 -5.49
CA GLY A 347 -5.33 -5.57 -6.53
C GLY A 347 -6.24 -5.51 -7.74
N PHE A 348 -6.72 -6.66 -8.24
CA PHE A 348 -7.64 -6.71 -9.37
C PHE A 348 -8.96 -5.95 -9.13
N ILE A 349 -9.45 -5.92 -7.86
CA ILE A 349 -10.63 -5.13 -7.49
C ILE A 349 -10.26 -3.65 -7.48
N SER A 350 -9.10 -3.29 -6.90
CA SER A 350 -8.61 -1.91 -6.83
C SER A 350 -8.42 -1.31 -8.23
N GLU A 351 -7.84 -2.05 -9.15
CA GLU A 351 -7.67 -1.65 -10.55
C GLU A 351 -9.01 -1.43 -11.26
N PHE A 352 -9.94 -2.37 -11.10
CA PHE A 352 -11.28 -2.22 -11.64
C PHE A 352 -11.99 -1.00 -11.07
N LEU A 353 -11.88 -0.76 -9.76
CA LEU A 353 -12.47 0.40 -9.09
C LEU A 353 -11.86 1.71 -9.58
N LEU A 354 -10.53 1.75 -9.75
CA LEU A 354 -9.83 2.92 -10.27
C LEU A 354 -10.24 3.22 -11.71
N TRP A 355 -10.25 2.20 -12.55
CA TRP A 355 -10.74 2.34 -13.93
C TRP A 355 -12.19 2.84 -13.99
N ALA A 356 -13.08 2.25 -13.20
CA ALA A 356 -14.49 2.66 -13.16
C ALA A 356 -14.65 4.09 -12.61
N MET A 357 -13.91 4.46 -11.56
CA MET A 357 -13.91 5.81 -11.00
C MET A 357 -13.47 6.84 -12.04
N ASN A 358 -12.36 6.58 -12.76
CA ASN A 358 -11.84 7.47 -13.79
C ASN A 358 -12.80 7.57 -14.99
N THR A 359 -13.45 6.46 -15.37
CA THR A 359 -14.48 6.46 -16.42
C THR A 359 -15.67 7.35 -16.01
N ILE A 360 -16.18 7.21 -14.78
CA ILE A 360 -17.28 8.04 -14.27
C ILE A 360 -16.83 9.50 -14.18
N HIS A 361 -15.59 9.76 -13.74
CA HIS A 361 -15.04 11.10 -13.67
C HIS A 361 -15.01 11.79 -15.05
N GLY A 362 -14.71 11.06 -16.11
CA GLY A 362 -14.76 11.58 -17.48
C GLY A 362 -16.13 12.17 -17.89
N TYR A 363 -17.22 11.72 -17.25
CA TYR A 363 -18.57 12.25 -17.46
C TYR A 363 -18.97 13.33 -16.45
N LEU A 364 -18.56 13.18 -15.18
CA LEU A 364 -19.00 14.05 -14.08
C LEU A 364 -18.06 15.24 -13.82
N GLY A 365 -16.78 15.13 -14.20
CA GLY A 365 -15.76 16.13 -13.91
C GLY A 365 -15.45 16.33 -12.42
N ASN A 366 -15.89 15.40 -11.53
CA ASN A 366 -15.71 15.49 -10.08
C ASN A 366 -15.47 14.11 -9.45
N TYR A 367 -14.34 13.92 -8.80
CA TYR A 367 -13.96 12.63 -8.19
C TYR A 367 -14.82 12.23 -7.00
N ALA A 368 -15.26 13.18 -6.16
CA ALA A 368 -16.18 12.86 -5.07
C ALA A 368 -17.52 12.34 -5.61
N GLY A 369 -18.05 13.01 -6.63
CA GLY A 369 -19.25 12.54 -7.35
C GLY A 369 -19.04 11.15 -7.95
N SER A 370 -17.85 10.90 -8.51
CA SER A 370 -17.49 9.59 -9.07
C SER A 370 -17.45 8.48 -8.01
N ILE A 371 -16.89 8.75 -6.83
CA ILE A 371 -16.89 7.81 -5.70
C ILE A 371 -18.33 7.51 -5.25
N ILE A 372 -19.18 8.54 -5.12
CA ILE A 372 -20.58 8.38 -4.74
C ILE A 372 -21.31 7.49 -5.76
N VAL A 373 -21.24 7.84 -7.05
CA VAL A 373 -21.93 7.10 -8.13
C VAL A 373 -21.41 5.67 -8.23
N LEU A 374 -20.10 5.47 -8.19
CA LEU A 374 -19.48 4.13 -8.21
C LEU A 374 -19.98 3.28 -7.03
N THR A 375 -20.04 3.87 -5.83
CA THR A 375 -20.56 3.19 -4.63
C THR A 375 -22.03 2.79 -4.80
N LEU A 376 -22.85 3.68 -5.34
CA LEU A 376 -24.27 3.41 -5.62
C LEU A 376 -24.43 2.30 -6.66
N LEU A 377 -23.63 2.29 -7.72
CA LEU A 377 -23.67 1.26 -8.77
C LEU A 377 -23.32 -0.12 -8.19
N ILE A 378 -22.23 -0.21 -7.41
CA ILE A 378 -21.81 -1.48 -6.78
C ILE A 378 -22.89 -1.96 -5.80
N LYS A 379 -23.43 -1.07 -4.96
CA LYS A 379 -24.51 -1.41 -4.03
C LYS A 379 -25.79 -1.85 -4.75
N SER A 380 -26.13 -1.23 -5.86
CA SER A 380 -27.28 -1.60 -6.67
C SER A 380 -27.07 -2.99 -7.31
N ALA A 381 -25.88 -3.28 -7.81
CA ALA A 381 -25.54 -4.60 -8.35
C ALA A 381 -25.60 -5.70 -7.27
N LEU A 382 -25.17 -5.39 -6.05
CA LEU A 382 -25.21 -6.31 -4.91
C LEU A 382 -26.57 -6.38 -4.19
N TRP A 383 -27.54 -5.54 -4.58
CA TRP A 383 -28.86 -5.45 -3.94
C TRP A 383 -29.58 -6.81 -3.79
N PRO A 384 -29.66 -7.69 -4.82
CA PRO A 384 -30.36 -8.96 -4.66
C PRO A 384 -29.69 -9.87 -3.63
N VAL A 385 -28.37 -9.89 -3.57
CA VAL A 385 -27.61 -10.67 -2.59
C VAL A 385 -27.83 -10.13 -1.18
N GLN A 386 -27.76 -8.81 -1.02
CA GLN A 386 -28.02 -8.10 0.24
C GLN A 386 -29.44 -8.37 0.77
N ASN A 387 -30.45 -8.30 -0.12
CA ASN A 387 -31.83 -8.60 0.25
C ASN A 387 -32.01 -10.05 0.75
N LYS A 388 -31.37 -11.02 0.08
CA LYS A 388 -31.40 -12.41 0.52
C LYS A 388 -30.82 -12.56 1.92
N ALA A 389 -29.65 -11.96 2.16
CA ALA A 389 -29.00 -11.99 3.47
C ALA A 389 -29.84 -11.29 4.55
N THR A 390 -30.44 -10.13 4.25
CA THR A 390 -31.34 -9.41 5.17
C THR A 390 -32.58 -10.26 5.52
N ASN A 391 -33.14 -10.99 4.56
CA ASN A 391 -34.26 -11.90 4.84
C ASN A 391 -33.85 -13.06 5.74
N GLU A 392 -32.66 -13.63 5.56
CA GLU A 392 -32.14 -14.67 6.47
C GLU A 392 -31.88 -14.12 7.88
N MET A 393 -31.34 -12.89 8.00
CA MET A 393 -31.22 -12.22 9.31
C MET A 393 -32.58 -12.02 9.99
N ARG A 394 -33.63 -11.71 9.24
CA ARG A 394 -35.00 -11.60 9.77
C ARG A 394 -35.55 -12.93 10.27
N LYS A 395 -35.30 -14.04 9.54
CA LYS A 395 -35.66 -15.38 10.03
C LYS A 395 -34.93 -15.71 11.34
N MET A 396 -33.65 -15.34 11.43
CA MET A 396 -32.85 -15.51 12.64
C MET A 396 -33.41 -14.67 13.81
N ALA A 397 -33.78 -13.41 13.54
CA ALA A 397 -34.42 -12.52 14.53
C ALA A 397 -35.76 -13.09 15.03
N ALA A 398 -36.54 -13.70 14.15
CA ALA A 398 -37.81 -14.36 14.52
C ALA A 398 -37.58 -15.59 15.40
N LEU A 399 -36.42 -16.28 15.30
CA LEU A 399 -36.04 -17.39 16.19
C LEU A 399 -35.50 -16.93 17.54
N SER A 400 -35.17 -15.65 17.72
CA SER A 400 -34.52 -15.12 18.93
C SER A 400 -35.24 -15.50 20.24
N PRO A 401 -36.60 -15.43 20.38
CA PRO A 401 -37.29 -15.83 21.62
C PRO A 401 -37.00 -17.30 21.98
N LYS A 402 -37.10 -18.20 20.98
CA LYS A 402 -36.85 -19.64 21.20
C LYS A 402 -35.38 -19.91 21.54
N MET A 403 -34.47 -19.13 21.00
CA MET A 403 -33.06 -19.21 21.35
C MET A 403 -32.80 -18.79 22.78
N THR A 404 -33.49 -17.77 23.27
CA THR A 404 -33.41 -17.32 24.66
C THR A 404 -33.92 -18.39 25.63
N GLU A 405 -35.08 -18.97 25.36
CA GLU A 405 -35.63 -20.10 26.15
C GLU A 405 -34.68 -21.30 26.23
N MET A 406 -34.04 -21.65 25.08
CA MET A 406 -33.07 -22.74 25.05
C MET A 406 -31.81 -22.43 25.85
N ARG A 407 -31.34 -21.20 25.83
CA ARG A 407 -30.19 -20.76 26.63
C ARG A 407 -30.46 -20.82 28.11
N GLU A 408 -31.63 -20.42 28.53
CA GLU A 408 -32.05 -20.54 29.94
C GLU A 408 -32.15 -21.99 30.35
N LYS A 409 -32.75 -22.84 29.51
CA LYS A 409 -32.96 -24.27 29.79
C LYS A 409 -31.66 -25.07 29.89
N PHE A 410 -30.67 -24.76 29.08
CA PHE A 410 -29.41 -25.50 29.01
C PHE A 410 -28.19 -24.65 29.44
N LYS A 411 -28.40 -23.70 30.36
CA LYS A 411 -27.38 -22.75 30.82
C LYS A 411 -26.12 -23.44 31.36
N ASP A 412 -26.29 -24.56 32.03
CA ASP A 412 -25.21 -25.30 32.68
C ASP A 412 -24.62 -26.43 31.80
N GLU A 413 -25.19 -26.64 30.59
CA GLU A 413 -24.81 -27.71 29.67
C GLU A 413 -24.44 -27.11 28.26
N PRO A 414 -23.28 -26.43 28.09
CA PRO A 414 -22.96 -25.70 26.86
C PRO A 414 -22.86 -26.59 25.62
N GLN A 415 -22.43 -27.83 25.75
CA GLN A 415 -22.38 -28.78 24.63
C GLN A 415 -23.78 -29.15 24.13
N LYS A 416 -24.72 -29.41 25.05
CA LYS A 416 -26.10 -29.75 24.73
C LYS A 416 -26.86 -28.53 24.17
N LEU A 417 -26.59 -27.34 24.72
CA LEU A 417 -27.11 -26.08 24.16
C LEU A 417 -26.71 -25.90 22.67
N ASN A 418 -25.43 -26.07 22.34
CA ASN A 418 -24.95 -25.96 20.96
C ASN A 418 -25.61 -27.01 20.04
N ALA A 419 -25.73 -28.26 20.49
CA ALA A 419 -26.37 -29.33 19.74
C ALA A 419 -27.85 -29.04 19.44
N GLU A 420 -28.62 -28.61 20.46
CA GLU A 420 -30.04 -28.28 20.30
C GLU A 420 -30.26 -27.01 19.50
N MET A 421 -29.38 -25.99 19.59
CA MET A 421 -29.41 -24.82 18.76
C MET A 421 -29.16 -25.18 17.27
N MET A 422 -28.17 -26.03 16.99
CA MET A 422 -27.91 -26.50 15.61
C MET A 422 -29.05 -27.32 15.04
N LYS A 423 -29.71 -28.13 15.87
CA LYS A 423 -30.90 -28.88 15.50
C LYS A 423 -32.07 -27.96 15.17
N MET A 424 -32.31 -26.93 15.98
CA MET A 424 -33.33 -25.92 15.74
C MET A 424 -33.07 -25.18 14.40
N TYR A 425 -31.85 -24.74 14.12
CA TYR A 425 -31.52 -24.10 12.85
C TYR A 425 -31.83 -25.02 11.66
N ARG A 426 -31.53 -26.32 11.75
CA ARG A 426 -31.87 -27.30 10.70
C ARG A 426 -33.37 -27.50 10.58
N GLU A 427 -34.12 -27.59 11.68
CA GLU A 427 -35.57 -27.76 11.68
C GLU A 427 -36.30 -26.61 11.01
N TYR A 428 -35.88 -25.35 11.28
CA TYR A 428 -36.49 -24.15 10.71
C TYR A 428 -35.82 -23.72 9.39
N GLY A 429 -34.78 -24.43 8.94
CA GLY A 429 -34.10 -24.12 7.68
C GLY A 429 -33.39 -22.78 7.66
N VAL A 430 -32.92 -22.33 8.80
CA VAL A 430 -32.17 -21.07 8.95
C VAL A 430 -30.68 -21.38 9.00
N ASN A 431 -29.89 -20.66 8.20
CA ASN A 431 -28.44 -20.77 8.22
C ASN A 431 -27.85 -19.70 9.15
N PRO A 432 -27.20 -20.05 10.27
CA PRO A 432 -26.61 -19.07 11.18
C PRO A 432 -25.52 -18.20 10.54
N PHE A 433 -24.86 -18.70 9.50
CA PHE A 433 -23.80 -17.95 8.77
C PHE A 433 -24.35 -16.96 7.75
N SER A 434 -25.64 -17.01 7.41
CA SER A 434 -26.22 -16.10 6.41
C SER A 434 -26.24 -14.64 6.88
N GLY A 435 -26.24 -14.40 8.18
CA GLY A 435 -26.17 -13.06 8.77
C GLY A 435 -24.82 -12.35 8.55
N CYS A 436 -23.73 -13.10 8.44
CA CYS A 436 -22.40 -12.53 8.16
C CYS A 436 -22.04 -12.47 6.66
N LEU A 437 -22.84 -13.07 5.78
CA LEU A 437 -22.60 -13.13 4.34
C LEU A 437 -22.41 -11.73 3.69
N PRO A 438 -23.22 -10.69 4.03
CA PRO A 438 -22.98 -9.34 3.51
C PRO A 438 -21.61 -8.80 3.89
N MET A 439 -21.16 -9.06 5.12
CA MET A 439 -19.86 -8.63 5.60
C MET A 439 -18.72 -9.34 4.84
N LEU A 440 -18.83 -10.64 4.60
CA LEU A 440 -17.83 -11.41 3.85
C LEU A 440 -17.68 -10.91 2.40
N ILE A 441 -18.78 -10.56 1.72
CA ILE A 441 -18.73 -9.98 0.38
C ILE A 441 -18.17 -8.56 0.40
N GLN A 442 -18.42 -7.83 1.48
CA GLN A 442 -17.98 -6.45 1.65
C GLN A 442 -16.46 -6.34 1.89
N ILE A 443 -15.84 -7.33 2.53
CA ILE A 443 -14.40 -7.32 2.88
C ILE A 443 -13.51 -7.10 1.64
N PRO A 444 -13.61 -7.89 0.56
CA PRO A 444 -12.79 -7.67 -0.65
C PRO A 444 -13.02 -6.28 -1.27
N ILE A 445 -14.27 -5.83 -1.31
CA ILE A 445 -14.62 -4.52 -1.88
C ILE A 445 -14.05 -3.40 -1.02
N PHE A 446 -14.15 -3.52 0.31
CA PHE A 446 -13.58 -2.56 1.24
C PHE A 446 -12.06 -2.44 1.08
N PHE A 447 -11.35 -3.55 1.09
CA PHE A 447 -9.89 -3.54 0.92
C PHE A 447 -9.48 -3.05 -0.48
N GLY A 448 -10.27 -3.35 -1.51
CA GLY A 448 -10.08 -2.80 -2.85
C GLY A 448 -10.21 -1.28 -2.87
N PHE A 449 -11.27 -0.72 -2.28
CA PHE A 449 -11.42 0.73 -2.14
C PHE A 449 -10.34 1.36 -1.26
N TYR A 450 -10.02 0.73 -0.11
CA TYR A 450 -8.98 1.19 0.80
C TYR A 450 -7.63 1.35 0.09
N ALA A 451 -7.21 0.33 -0.63
CA ALA A 451 -5.93 0.34 -1.35
C ALA A 451 -5.96 1.34 -2.52
N MET A 452 -7.04 1.36 -3.29
CA MET A 452 -7.20 2.29 -4.42
C MET A 452 -7.22 3.74 -3.95
N LEU A 453 -8.07 4.10 -2.98
CA LEU A 453 -8.19 5.47 -2.49
C LEU A 453 -6.93 5.95 -1.75
N GLY A 454 -6.16 5.02 -1.16
CA GLY A 454 -4.89 5.33 -0.50
C GLY A 454 -3.73 5.61 -1.45
N SER A 455 -3.83 5.22 -2.74
CA SER A 455 -2.75 5.29 -3.72
C SER A 455 -3.09 6.08 -4.99
N ALA A 456 -4.38 6.39 -5.21
CA ALA A 456 -4.86 7.08 -6.41
C ALA A 456 -4.38 8.54 -6.44
N ILE A 457 -3.50 8.85 -7.38
CA ILE A 457 -2.96 10.21 -7.60
C ILE A 457 -4.06 11.19 -8.00
N GLU A 458 -5.11 10.70 -8.64
CA GLU A 458 -6.25 11.45 -9.16
C GLU A 458 -7.07 12.16 -8.06
N LEU A 459 -7.01 11.63 -6.84
CA LEU A 459 -7.73 12.21 -5.70
C LEU A 459 -7.02 13.42 -5.07
N ARG A 460 -5.74 13.61 -5.40
CA ARG A 460 -4.98 14.74 -4.87
C ARG A 460 -5.50 16.06 -5.40
N ASN A 461 -5.63 17.02 -4.48
CA ASN A 461 -6.17 18.35 -4.77
C ASN A 461 -7.62 18.32 -5.34
N SER A 462 -8.32 17.18 -5.26
CA SER A 462 -9.74 17.07 -5.62
C SER A 462 -10.59 17.49 -4.44
N SER A 463 -11.45 18.49 -4.63
CA SER A 463 -12.27 19.08 -3.57
C SER A 463 -13.70 18.53 -3.55
N PHE A 464 -14.31 18.53 -2.36
CA PHE A 464 -15.72 18.20 -2.16
C PHE A 464 -16.30 18.91 -0.93
N LEU A 465 -17.30 19.76 -1.12
CA LEU A 465 -17.92 20.59 -0.08
C LEU A 465 -16.85 21.38 0.71
N TRP A 466 -16.63 21.04 1.98
CA TRP A 466 -15.59 21.64 2.82
C TRP A 466 -14.24 20.95 2.70
N VAL A 467 -14.17 19.78 2.05
CA VAL A 467 -12.93 19.03 1.84
C VAL A 467 -12.14 19.66 0.70
N THR A 468 -10.94 20.11 0.97
CA THR A 468 -10.07 20.73 -0.05
C THR A 468 -9.27 19.72 -0.84
N ASP A 469 -9.01 18.54 -0.25
CA ASP A 469 -8.23 17.46 -0.85
C ASP A 469 -8.76 16.09 -0.36
N LEU A 470 -9.34 15.31 -1.27
CA LEU A 470 -9.90 13.99 -0.97
C LEU A 470 -8.83 12.96 -0.57
N SER A 471 -7.57 13.19 -0.93
CA SER A 471 -6.45 12.32 -0.57
C SER A 471 -5.96 12.53 0.87
N GLN A 472 -6.42 13.60 1.54
CA GLN A 472 -6.04 13.98 2.90
C GLN A 472 -7.24 13.90 3.86
N PRO A 473 -7.01 13.87 5.19
CA PRO A 473 -8.07 14.04 6.17
C PRO A 473 -8.78 15.39 6.03
N ASP A 474 -10.10 15.42 6.19
CA ASP A 474 -10.97 16.59 6.03
C ASP A 474 -10.96 17.56 7.21
N THR A 475 -9.77 17.94 7.69
CA THR A 475 -9.62 18.83 8.84
C THR A 475 -10.24 20.19 8.57
N LEU A 476 -11.41 20.46 9.18
CA LEU A 476 -12.12 21.74 9.01
C LEU A 476 -11.53 22.84 9.90
N PHE A 477 -11.21 22.50 11.15
CA PHE A 477 -10.56 23.40 12.12
C PHE A 477 -9.80 22.59 13.17
N ARG A 478 -9.04 23.29 14.03
CA ARG A 478 -8.30 22.66 15.14
C ARG A 478 -8.77 23.23 16.49
N ILE A 479 -9.01 22.35 17.46
CA ILE A 479 -9.32 22.71 18.85
C ILE A 479 -8.12 22.32 19.71
N VAL A 480 -7.45 23.30 20.32
CA VAL A 480 -6.26 23.07 21.17
C VAL A 480 -5.22 22.16 20.45
N GLY A 481 -4.99 22.42 19.16
CA GLY A 481 -4.07 21.62 18.32
C GLY A 481 -4.64 20.32 17.75
N PHE A 482 -5.76 19.81 18.30
CA PHE A 482 -6.40 18.59 17.81
C PHE A 482 -7.22 18.88 16.53
N PRO A 483 -6.97 18.15 15.40
CA PRO A 483 -7.69 18.36 14.14
C PRO A 483 -9.12 17.81 14.26
N VAL A 484 -10.12 18.59 13.85
CA VAL A 484 -11.51 18.13 13.78
C VAL A 484 -11.85 17.74 12.35
N ASN A 485 -11.98 16.43 12.13
CA ASN A 485 -12.30 15.79 10.85
C ASN A 485 -13.78 15.39 10.86
N ILE A 486 -14.58 16.00 10.01
CA ILE A 486 -16.06 15.88 10.05
C ILE A 486 -16.54 14.59 9.39
N LEU A 487 -15.97 14.22 8.22
CA LEU A 487 -16.42 13.03 7.48
C LEU A 487 -16.32 11.73 8.29
N PRO A 488 -15.23 11.44 9.03
CA PRO A 488 -15.17 10.26 9.90
C PRO A 488 -16.23 10.27 11.01
N ILE A 489 -16.59 11.45 11.53
CA ILE A 489 -17.66 11.60 12.55
C ILE A 489 -19.03 11.29 11.92
N VAL A 490 -19.32 11.85 10.74
CA VAL A 490 -20.55 11.57 9.98
C VAL A 490 -20.63 10.09 9.60
N MET A 491 -19.49 9.50 9.19
CA MET A 491 -19.38 8.07 8.90
C MET A 491 -19.76 7.22 10.14
N ALA A 492 -19.16 7.49 11.29
CA ALA A 492 -19.46 6.78 12.54
C ALA A 492 -20.93 6.95 12.96
N GLY A 493 -21.47 8.17 12.86
CA GLY A 493 -22.89 8.46 13.10
C GLY A 493 -23.82 7.68 12.17
N SER A 494 -23.49 7.59 10.89
CA SER A 494 -24.23 6.80 9.92
C SER A 494 -24.17 5.28 10.19
N MET A 495 -23.02 4.77 10.68
CA MET A 495 -22.86 3.38 11.12
C MET A 495 -23.76 3.08 12.32
N ILE A 496 -23.77 3.96 13.33
CA ILE A 496 -24.64 3.83 14.52
C ILE A 496 -26.11 3.84 14.08
N TRP A 497 -26.51 4.76 13.22
CA TRP A 497 -27.86 4.82 12.70
C TRP A 497 -28.26 3.54 11.95
N GLN A 498 -27.43 3.06 11.04
CA GLN A 498 -27.64 1.79 10.34
C GLN A 498 -27.79 0.62 11.31
N MET A 499 -26.97 0.56 12.35
CA MET A 499 -27.00 -0.50 13.35
C MET A 499 -28.29 -0.48 14.18
N ILE A 500 -28.81 0.69 14.54
CA ILE A 500 -30.07 0.84 15.29
C ILE A 500 -31.25 0.26 14.50
N ILE A 501 -31.30 0.48 13.18
CA ILE A 501 -32.40 0.02 12.33
C ILE A 501 -32.24 -1.41 11.80
N THR A 502 -31.05 -2.00 11.93
CA THR A 502 -30.79 -3.38 11.50
C THR A 502 -31.49 -4.37 12.45
N PRO A 503 -32.18 -5.40 11.92
CA PRO A 503 -32.81 -6.43 12.74
C PRO A 503 -31.78 -7.09 13.68
N LYS A 504 -32.06 -7.08 14.98
CA LYS A 504 -31.18 -7.67 15.98
C LYS A 504 -31.28 -9.19 15.91
N SER A 505 -30.22 -9.84 15.47
CA SER A 505 -30.06 -11.30 15.49
C SER A 505 -28.78 -11.65 16.21
N GLY A 506 -28.81 -12.69 17.03
CA GLY A 506 -27.61 -13.17 17.69
C GLY A 506 -27.56 -12.95 19.21
N ASP A 507 -26.41 -13.29 19.78
CA ASP A 507 -26.12 -13.20 21.21
C ASP A 507 -25.91 -11.73 21.64
N ALA A 508 -26.28 -11.46 22.92
CA ALA A 508 -26.02 -10.17 23.56
C ALA A 508 -24.55 -9.76 23.50
N MET A 509 -23.63 -10.73 23.53
CA MET A 509 -22.20 -10.52 23.39
C MET A 509 -21.80 -10.09 21.98
N GLN A 510 -22.30 -10.77 20.95
CA GLN A 510 -22.10 -10.40 19.55
C GLN A 510 -22.62 -8.98 19.29
N GLN A 511 -23.80 -8.63 19.85
CA GLN A 511 -24.35 -7.29 19.74
C GLN A 511 -23.43 -6.24 20.37
N ARG A 512 -22.84 -6.51 21.55
CA ARG A 512 -21.89 -5.59 22.20
C ARG A 512 -20.65 -5.34 21.34
N ILE A 513 -20.08 -6.38 20.72
CA ILE A 513 -18.95 -6.23 19.81
C ILE A 513 -19.31 -5.29 18.65
N PHE A 514 -20.50 -5.45 18.05
CA PHE A 514 -20.96 -4.58 16.98
C PHE A 514 -21.12 -3.11 17.42
N TYR A 515 -21.49 -2.84 18.69
CA TYR A 515 -21.58 -1.47 19.20
C TYR A 515 -20.23 -0.76 19.29
N PHE A 516 -19.12 -1.50 19.42
CA PHE A 516 -17.77 -0.91 19.43
C PHE A 516 -17.21 -0.68 18.02
N MET A 517 -17.74 -1.33 16.99
CA MET A 517 -17.23 -1.23 15.62
C MET A 517 -17.21 0.23 15.08
N PRO A 518 -18.26 1.06 15.26
CA PRO A 518 -18.21 2.46 14.80
C PRO A 518 -17.07 3.26 15.42
N VAL A 519 -16.76 3.00 16.70
CA VAL A 519 -15.66 3.67 17.41
C VAL A 519 -14.30 3.22 16.85
N ILE A 520 -14.13 1.92 16.63
CA ILE A 520 -12.91 1.37 16.02
C ILE A 520 -12.69 1.97 14.64
N PHE A 521 -13.72 2.02 13.79
CA PHE A 521 -13.63 2.61 12.45
C PHE A 521 -13.42 4.12 12.50
N LEU A 522 -14.02 4.83 13.44
CA LEU A 522 -13.76 6.24 13.64
C LEU A 522 -12.28 6.51 13.91
N VAL A 523 -11.67 5.76 14.84
CA VAL A 523 -10.24 5.90 15.17
C VAL A 523 -9.36 5.55 13.96
N PHE A 524 -9.68 4.45 13.27
CA PHE A 524 -8.94 3.99 12.11
C PHE A 524 -9.00 4.98 10.94
N CYS A 525 -10.19 5.50 10.62
CA CYS A 525 -10.39 6.40 9.49
C CYS A 525 -10.13 7.88 9.82
N TYR A 526 -9.90 8.22 11.10
CA TYR A 526 -9.83 9.62 11.53
C TYR A 526 -8.75 10.43 10.83
N ASN A 527 -7.58 9.83 10.67
CA ASN A 527 -6.42 10.46 10.01
C ASN A 527 -6.16 9.88 8.60
N TYR A 528 -7.12 9.18 8.03
CA TYR A 528 -7.01 8.63 6.69
C TYR A 528 -7.62 9.56 5.63
N ALA A 529 -7.37 9.27 4.35
CA ALA A 529 -7.93 10.01 3.22
C ALA A 529 -9.46 10.19 3.35
N SER A 530 -9.96 11.40 3.23
CA SER A 530 -11.39 11.73 3.36
C SER A 530 -12.27 11.03 2.34
N ALA A 531 -11.71 10.67 1.17
CA ALA A 531 -12.36 9.83 0.17
C ALA A 531 -12.87 8.49 0.73
N LEU A 532 -12.13 7.86 1.66
CA LEU A 532 -12.54 6.60 2.29
C LEU A 532 -13.76 6.80 3.20
N ALA A 533 -13.76 7.87 4.01
CA ALA A 533 -14.88 8.21 4.87
C ALA A 533 -16.13 8.59 4.04
N LEU A 534 -15.94 9.27 2.91
CA LEU A 534 -16.99 9.60 1.95
C LEU A 534 -17.62 8.32 1.35
N TYR A 535 -16.78 7.40 0.85
CA TYR A 535 -17.21 6.10 0.35
C TYR A 535 -18.04 5.35 1.40
N TRP A 536 -17.51 5.24 2.62
CA TRP A 536 -18.20 4.50 3.70
C TRP A 536 -19.51 5.15 4.12
N THR A 537 -19.54 6.47 4.24
CA THR A 537 -20.76 7.23 4.54
C THR A 537 -21.83 7.00 3.48
N THR A 538 -21.45 7.09 2.20
CA THR A 538 -22.36 6.84 1.06
C THR A 538 -22.92 5.42 1.11
N GLN A 539 -22.07 4.44 1.38
CA GLN A 539 -22.46 3.04 1.53
C GLN A 539 -23.45 2.83 2.67
N ASN A 540 -23.22 3.46 3.83
CA ASN A 540 -24.12 3.37 4.99
C ASN A 540 -25.47 4.01 4.69
N ILE A 541 -25.48 5.20 4.08
CA ILE A 541 -26.73 5.89 3.68
C ILE A 541 -27.54 5.01 2.73
N PHE A 542 -26.91 4.42 1.71
CA PHE A 542 -27.58 3.48 0.81
C PHE A 542 -28.17 2.28 1.56
N SER A 543 -27.41 1.69 2.47
CA SER A 543 -27.87 0.55 3.28
C SER A 543 -29.03 0.95 4.21
N ILE A 544 -29.00 2.16 4.77
CA ILE A 544 -30.09 2.74 5.56
C ILE A 544 -31.36 2.83 4.71
N VAL A 545 -31.27 3.43 3.52
CA VAL A 545 -32.40 3.53 2.57
C VAL A 545 -32.94 2.13 2.23
N GLN A 546 -32.06 1.18 1.93
CA GLN A 546 -32.45 -0.21 1.65
C GLN A 546 -33.19 -0.86 2.83
N LEU A 547 -32.71 -0.67 4.05
CA LEU A 547 -33.35 -1.18 5.26
C LEU A 547 -34.73 -0.54 5.47
N TYR A 548 -34.87 0.77 5.24
CA TYR A 548 -36.19 1.45 5.31
C TYR A 548 -37.19 0.92 4.29
N LEU A 549 -36.76 0.72 3.05
CA LEU A 549 -37.62 0.16 1.99
C LEU A 549 -38.08 -1.28 2.28
N THR A 550 -37.29 -2.02 3.04
CA THR A 550 -37.58 -3.40 3.41
C THR A 550 -38.19 -3.56 4.82
N ARG A 551 -38.25 -2.48 5.61
CA ARG A 551 -38.65 -2.49 7.03
C ARG A 551 -40.06 -3.00 7.27
N ASN A 552 -41.01 -2.59 6.43
CA ASN A 552 -42.46 -2.87 6.58
C ASN A 552 -42.83 -4.31 6.15
N LYS A 553 -41.90 -5.12 5.68
CA LYS A 553 -42.23 -6.53 5.41
C LYS A 553 -42.41 -7.27 6.74
N PRO A 554 -43.49 -8.02 6.94
CA PRO A 554 -43.70 -8.79 8.17
C PRO A 554 -42.54 -9.77 8.40
N LEU A 555 -42.28 -10.10 9.65
CA LEU A 555 -41.33 -11.17 9.98
C LEU A 555 -41.83 -12.47 9.32
N PRO A 556 -40.95 -13.24 8.68
CA PRO A 556 -41.36 -14.48 8.05
C PRO A 556 -41.89 -15.45 9.10
N GLU A 557 -43.06 -16.04 8.82
CA GLU A 557 -43.60 -17.12 9.65
C GLU A 557 -42.63 -18.30 9.65
N LEU A 558 -42.25 -18.73 10.86
CA LEU A 558 -41.30 -19.81 11.03
C LEU A 558 -42.05 -21.14 11.02
N GLU A 559 -42.21 -21.73 9.84
CA GLU A 559 -42.69 -23.10 9.72
C GLU A 559 -41.52 -24.10 9.72
N LYS A 560 -41.68 -25.24 10.41
CA LYS A 560 -40.67 -26.31 10.35
C LYS A 560 -40.60 -26.86 8.93
N LYS A 561 -39.39 -27.13 8.43
CA LYS A 561 -39.17 -27.71 7.09
C LYS A 561 -40.02 -28.95 6.81
N SER A 562 -40.24 -29.79 7.82
CA SER A 562 -41.11 -30.97 7.71
C SER A 562 -42.57 -30.63 7.44
N VAL A 563 -43.06 -29.48 7.92
CA VAL A 563 -44.46 -29.03 7.69
C VAL A 563 -44.55 -28.42 6.28
N VAL A 564 -43.56 -27.61 5.88
CA VAL A 564 -43.48 -27.02 4.52
C VAL A 564 -43.41 -28.11 3.47
N ALA A 565 -42.55 -29.11 3.66
CA ALA A 565 -42.40 -30.23 2.71
C ALA A 565 -43.71 -31.06 2.58
N LYS A 566 -44.43 -31.29 3.68
CA LYS A 566 -45.74 -31.95 3.64
C LYS A 566 -46.79 -31.13 2.89
N ARG A 567 -46.78 -29.79 3.07
CA ARG A 567 -47.72 -28.87 2.40
C ARG A 567 -47.46 -28.78 0.91
N GLU A 568 -46.19 -28.73 0.50
CA GLU A 568 -45.78 -28.73 -0.92
C GLU A 568 -46.10 -30.07 -1.59
N ALA A 569 -45.82 -31.19 -0.94
CA ALA A 569 -46.20 -32.53 -1.44
C ALA A 569 -47.72 -32.63 -1.62
N ALA A 570 -48.53 -32.16 -0.64
CA ALA A 570 -49.98 -32.13 -0.75
C ALA A 570 -50.48 -31.21 -1.88
N ALA A 571 -49.85 -30.05 -2.10
CA ALA A 571 -50.17 -29.13 -3.17
C ALA A 571 -49.86 -29.73 -4.55
N THR A 572 -48.72 -30.43 -4.68
CA THR A 572 -48.30 -31.13 -5.91
C THR A 572 -49.24 -32.25 -6.28
N VAL A 573 -49.75 -33.01 -5.29
CA VAL A 573 -50.74 -34.07 -5.48
C VAL A 573 -52.11 -33.46 -5.94
N LYS A 574 -52.52 -32.31 -5.37
CA LYS A 574 -53.73 -31.57 -5.81
C LYS A 574 -53.61 -31.04 -7.25
N LYS A 575 -52.41 -30.56 -7.67
CA LYS A 575 -52.17 -30.08 -9.04
C LYS A 575 -52.19 -31.22 -10.05
N LYS A 576 -51.71 -32.43 -9.70
CA LYS A 576 -51.78 -33.62 -10.58
C LYS A 576 -53.19 -34.21 -10.70
N LYS A 577 -54.09 -33.93 -9.75
CA LYS A 577 -55.50 -34.42 -9.78
C LYS A 577 -56.51 -33.46 -10.46
N ARG A 578 -56.10 -32.28 -10.97
CA ARG A 578 -56.96 -31.45 -11.83
C ARG A 578 -56.96 -32.02 -13.24
N PRO A 579 -58.13 -32.49 -13.76
CA PRO A 579 -58.22 -32.94 -15.15
C PRO A 579 -57.93 -31.76 -16.06
N LYS A 580 -57.13 -32.03 -17.11
CA LYS A 580 -57.00 -31.11 -18.23
C LYS A 580 -58.34 -31.08 -18.96
N THR A 581 -59.12 -30.02 -18.77
CA THR A 581 -60.23 -29.64 -19.65
C THR A 581 -59.69 -28.81 -20.80
#